data_fe93d990d6f16e1827438fc09fb992da
#
_entry.id   fe93d990d6f16e1827438fc09fb992da
#
_cell.length_a   1.000
_cell.length_b   1.000
_cell.length_c   1.000
_cell.angle_alpha   90.00
_cell.angle_beta   90.00
_cell.angle_gamma   90.00
#
_symmetry.space_group_name_H-M   'P 1'
#
loop_
_entity.id
_entity.type
_entity.pdbx_description
1 polymer ?
#
loop_
_entity_poly.entity_id
_entity_poly.type
_entity_poly.pdbx_seq_one_letter_code
_entity_poly.pdbx_strand_id
1 'polypeptide(L)'
;ITEVFPNGESKSFHYAPPAFRARYREGLDKESFLTPNKAELFRMSLGPAGHQVSIGNRLRLSIFSAAFPEYDPNTNTGNPVATDIESQCAQQTIFHDPTRPSHIVLPIIKLD
;
A
#
# COMPACT_ATOMS: atom_id res chain seq x y z
N ILE A 1 -1.98 -3.77 7.42
CA ILE A 1 -1.69 -5.20 7.70
C ILE A 1 -2.79 -5.75 8.59
N THR A 2 -3.18 -6.97 8.35
CA THR A 2 -4.30 -7.62 9.03
C THR A 2 -3.88 -9.02 9.48
N GLU A 3 -4.22 -9.39 10.71
CA GLU A 3 -4.17 -10.76 11.18
C GLU A 3 -5.47 -11.48 10.78
N VAL A 4 -5.35 -12.67 10.21
CA VAL A 4 -6.47 -13.50 9.77
C VAL A 4 -6.49 -14.77 10.61
N PHE A 5 -7.61 -15.00 11.28
CA PHE A 5 -7.84 -16.13 12.15
C PHE A 5 -8.27 -17.38 11.37
N PRO A 6 -8.14 -18.59 11.93
CA PRO A 6 -8.55 -19.83 11.27
C PRO A 6 -10.05 -19.88 10.90
N ASN A 7 -10.91 -19.20 11.64
CA ASN A 7 -12.35 -19.09 11.38
C ASN A 7 -12.71 -18.11 10.26
N GLY A 8 -11.70 -17.44 9.65
CA GLY A 8 -11.88 -16.47 8.59
C GLY A 8 -12.08 -15.02 9.04
N GLU A 9 -12.30 -14.80 10.33
CA GLU A 9 -12.30 -13.44 10.88
C GLU A 9 -10.95 -12.77 10.72
N SER A 10 -10.91 -11.45 10.80
CA SER A 10 -9.65 -10.73 10.67
C SER A 10 -9.64 -9.44 11.48
N LYS A 11 -8.45 -9.05 11.95
CA LYS A 11 -8.23 -7.84 12.72
C LYS A 11 -7.09 -7.04 12.14
N SER A 12 -7.36 -5.80 11.76
CA SER A 12 -6.29 -4.87 11.37
C SER A 12 -5.55 -4.38 12.61
N PHE A 13 -4.23 -4.35 12.55
CA PHE A 13 -3.39 -3.85 13.64
C PHE A 13 -2.47 -2.70 13.22
N HIS A 14 -2.56 -2.29 11.97
CA HIS A 14 -1.85 -1.12 11.47
C HIS A 14 -2.88 -0.02 11.19
N TYR A 15 -2.95 0.96 12.10
CA TYR A 15 -4.01 1.97 12.11
C TYR A 15 -3.75 3.17 11.18
N ALA A 16 -2.52 3.39 10.79
CA ALA A 16 -2.16 4.44 9.85
C ALA A 16 -1.47 3.81 8.65
N PRO A 17 -2.22 3.29 7.67
CA PRO A 17 -1.61 2.70 6.50
C PRO A 17 -0.75 3.74 5.80
N PRO A 18 0.50 3.43 5.47
CA PRO A 18 1.30 4.34 4.69
C PRO A 18 0.62 4.56 3.35
N ALA A 19 0.42 5.82 3.02
CA ALA A 19 -0.09 6.22 1.73
C ALA A 19 0.86 7.25 1.12
N PHE A 20 1.04 7.15 -0.18
CA PHE A 20 1.74 8.19 -0.92
C PHE A 20 1.19 8.25 -2.34
N ARG A 21 1.29 9.41 -2.94
CA ARG A 21 0.94 9.54 -4.35
C ARG A 21 2.13 9.14 -5.20
N ALA A 22 1.91 8.25 -6.14
CA ALA A 22 2.96 7.74 -7.03
C ALA A 22 3.72 8.85 -7.78
N ARG A 23 3.06 9.98 -8.06
CA ARG A 23 3.70 11.14 -8.69
C ARG A 23 4.80 11.77 -7.83
N TYR A 24 4.78 11.58 -6.52
CA TYR A 24 5.77 12.12 -5.58
C TYR A 24 6.73 11.06 -5.04
N ARG A 25 6.89 9.94 -5.75
CA ARG A 25 7.76 8.83 -5.31
C ARG A 25 9.25 9.18 -5.24
N GLU A 26 9.66 10.22 -5.97
CA GLU A 26 11.04 10.70 -6.02
C GLU A 26 11.31 11.87 -5.08
N GLY A 27 10.27 12.45 -4.50
CA GLY A 27 10.34 13.60 -3.59
C GLY A 27 9.04 14.41 -3.63
N LEU A 28 8.73 15.09 -2.53
CA LEU A 28 7.49 15.88 -2.42
C LEU A 28 7.54 17.19 -3.24
N ASP A 29 8.72 17.60 -3.64
CA ASP A 29 9.01 18.82 -4.41
C ASP A 29 9.01 18.57 -5.92
N LYS A 30 8.93 17.30 -6.34
CA LYS A 30 9.05 16.93 -7.75
C LYS A 30 7.96 15.95 -8.17
N GLU A 31 7.15 16.36 -9.11
CA GLU A 31 6.19 15.45 -9.74
C GLU A 31 6.88 14.58 -10.80
N SER A 32 6.64 13.28 -10.71
CA SER A 32 7.14 12.27 -11.66
C SER A 32 6.00 11.31 -12.00
N PHE A 33 5.35 11.51 -13.14
CA PHE A 33 4.22 10.69 -13.55
C PHE A 33 4.64 9.27 -13.93
N LEU A 34 3.73 8.34 -13.74
CA LEU A 34 3.89 6.97 -14.20
C LEU A 34 3.71 6.88 -15.72
N THR A 35 4.46 6.02 -16.34
CA THR A 35 4.25 5.67 -17.74
C THR A 35 3.31 4.48 -17.83
N PRO A 36 2.19 4.55 -18.52
CA PRO A 36 1.29 3.42 -18.70
C PRO A 36 2.01 2.18 -19.23
N ASN A 37 1.66 1.00 -18.72
CA ASN A 37 2.26 -0.30 -19.07
C ASN A 37 3.74 -0.46 -18.74
N LYS A 38 4.35 0.48 -18.02
CA LYS A 38 5.71 0.34 -17.50
C LYS A 38 5.65 -0.04 -16.02
N ALA A 39 6.32 -1.14 -15.66
CA ALA A 39 6.45 -1.52 -14.26
C ALA A 39 7.40 -0.57 -13.52
N GLU A 40 6.99 -0.09 -12.36
CA GLU A 40 7.77 0.79 -11.50
C GLU A 40 7.92 0.16 -10.11
N LEU A 41 9.08 0.36 -9.48
CA LEU A 41 9.35 -0.12 -8.14
C LEU A 41 8.95 0.93 -7.11
N PHE A 42 8.05 0.55 -6.20
CA PHE A 42 7.69 1.37 -5.05
C PHE A 42 8.30 0.80 -3.77
N ARG A 43 8.91 1.67 -2.97
CA ARG A 43 9.38 1.34 -1.62
C ARG A 43 8.60 2.16 -0.62
N MET A 44 7.99 1.48 0.33
CA MET A 44 7.13 2.12 1.33
C MET A 44 7.58 1.69 2.72
N SER A 45 7.75 2.65 3.63
CA SER A 45 7.88 2.34 5.04
C SER A 45 6.48 2.16 5.63
N LEU A 46 6.26 1.05 6.31
CA LEU A 46 4.99 0.78 6.98
C LEU A 46 4.90 1.45 8.36
N GLY A 47 6.00 2.05 8.82
CA GLY A 47 6.08 2.59 10.16
C GLY A 47 6.16 1.49 11.24
N PRO A 48 6.27 1.87 12.51
CA PRO A 48 6.35 0.92 13.61
C PRO A 48 4.98 0.28 13.88
N ALA A 49 5.00 -1.02 14.17
CA ALA A 49 3.83 -1.75 14.63
C ALA A 49 4.25 -2.77 15.70
N GLY A 50 3.58 -2.74 16.85
CA GLY A 50 3.74 -3.75 17.89
C GLY A 50 2.51 -4.66 17.89
N HIS A 51 2.66 -5.90 17.43
CA HIS A 51 1.57 -6.86 17.37
C HIS A 51 2.10 -8.28 17.54
N GLN A 52 1.41 -9.05 18.35
CA GLN A 52 1.68 -10.47 18.52
C GLN A 52 0.73 -11.27 17.65
N VAL A 53 1.29 -12.06 16.72
CA VAL A 53 0.51 -12.97 15.89
C VAL A 53 0.47 -14.34 16.56
N SER A 54 -0.72 -14.85 16.81
CA SER A 54 -0.90 -16.14 17.45
C SER A 54 -0.62 -17.32 16.48
N ILE A 55 -0.21 -18.44 17.04
CA ILE A 55 0.03 -19.67 16.28
C ILE A 55 -1.24 -20.08 15.54
N GLY A 56 -1.10 -20.42 14.26
CA GLY A 56 -2.21 -20.80 13.38
C GLY A 56 -2.86 -19.63 12.63
N ASN A 57 -2.59 -18.39 13.03
CA ASN A 57 -3.07 -17.23 12.32
C ASN A 57 -2.15 -16.88 11.13
N ARG A 58 -2.66 -16.08 10.19
CA ARG A 58 -1.95 -15.64 9.00
C ARG A 58 -1.90 -14.13 8.92
N LEU A 59 -0.83 -13.59 8.34
CA LEU A 59 -0.75 -12.17 7.99
C LEU A 59 -1.28 -11.95 6.57
N ARG A 60 -2.06 -10.89 6.42
CA ARG A 60 -2.52 -10.38 5.13
C ARG A 60 -2.04 -8.96 4.94
N LEU A 61 -1.35 -8.71 3.84
CA LEU A 61 -1.05 -7.38 3.33
C LEU A 61 -2.11 -7.02 2.28
N SER A 62 -2.80 -5.92 2.48
CA SER A 62 -3.73 -5.38 1.49
C SER A 62 -3.11 -4.13 0.86
N ILE A 63 -3.10 -4.07 -0.46
CA ILE A 63 -2.65 -2.93 -1.24
C ILE A 63 -3.86 -2.43 -2.03
N PHE A 64 -4.17 -1.15 -1.90
CA PHE A 64 -5.33 -0.55 -2.54
C PHE A 64 -5.05 0.91 -2.88
N SER A 65 -5.79 1.46 -3.81
CA SER A 65 -5.60 2.83 -4.33
C SER A 65 -6.57 3.86 -3.75
N ALA A 66 -7.39 3.49 -2.79
CA ALA A 66 -8.34 4.39 -2.14
C ALA A 66 -8.40 4.11 -0.64
N ALA A 67 -8.45 5.17 0.15
CA ALA A 67 -8.65 5.11 1.60
C ALA A 67 -9.48 6.32 2.09
N PHE A 68 -10.53 6.64 1.35
CA PHE A 68 -11.47 7.69 1.74
C PHE A 68 -12.25 7.25 3.01
N PRO A 69 -12.49 8.14 3.97
CA PRO A 69 -12.20 9.58 3.96
C PRO A 69 -10.84 9.98 4.53
N GLU A 70 -9.97 9.04 4.87
CA GLU A 70 -8.66 9.32 5.47
C GLU A 70 -7.70 10.01 4.48
N TYR A 71 -7.79 9.63 3.21
CA TYR A 71 -7.06 10.24 2.11
C TYR A 71 -8.00 10.55 0.94
N ASP A 72 -7.75 11.67 0.28
CA ASP A 72 -8.47 12.02 -0.93
C ASP A 72 -8.28 10.99 -2.03
N PRO A 73 -9.32 10.64 -2.78
CA PRO A 73 -9.22 9.75 -3.92
C PRO A 73 -8.18 10.24 -4.94
N ASN A 74 -7.48 9.30 -5.56
CA ASN A 74 -6.62 9.63 -6.68
C ASN A 74 -7.45 9.65 -7.97
N THR A 75 -7.49 10.79 -8.63
CA THR A 75 -8.27 10.99 -9.86
C THR A 75 -7.66 10.36 -11.10
N ASN A 76 -6.38 9.98 -11.08
CA ASN A 76 -5.62 9.35 -12.17
C ASN A 76 -5.54 10.16 -13.47
N THR A 77 -5.83 11.44 -13.42
CA THR A 77 -5.82 12.34 -14.61
C THR A 77 -4.46 13.02 -14.85
N GLY A 78 -3.67 13.16 -13.79
CA GLY A 78 -2.46 13.97 -13.81
C GLY A 78 -2.68 15.45 -13.48
N ASN A 79 -3.91 15.88 -13.36
CA ASN A 79 -4.25 17.26 -12.99
C ASN A 79 -3.83 17.60 -11.55
N PRO A 80 -3.81 18.89 -11.17
CA PRO A 80 -3.58 19.31 -9.79
C PRO A 80 -4.64 18.70 -8.85
N VAL A 81 -4.17 17.99 -7.83
CA VAL A 81 -5.01 17.16 -6.95
C VAL A 81 -6.13 17.95 -6.27
N ALA A 82 -5.86 19.18 -5.84
CA ALA A 82 -6.80 19.96 -5.06
C ALA A 82 -8.00 20.53 -5.86
N THR A 83 -7.91 20.55 -7.17
CA THR A 83 -8.91 21.17 -8.06
C THR A 83 -9.45 20.23 -9.12
N ASP A 84 -8.99 19.00 -9.14
CA ASP A 84 -9.39 18.03 -10.14
C ASP A 84 -10.78 17.46 -9.82
N ILE A 85 -11.72 17.72 -10.70
CA ILE A 85 -13.10 17.22 -10.63
C ILE A 85 -13.37 16.04 -11.58
N GLU A 86 -12.40 15.69 -12.40
CA GLU A 86 -12.47 14.56 -13.32
C GLU A 86 -11.79 13.34 -12.70
N SER A 87 -12.20 12.16 -13.13
CA SER A 87 -11.53 10.93 -12.68
C SER A 87 -11.46 9.89 -13.80
N GLN A 88 -10.41 9.09 -13.79
CA GLN A 88 -10.20 8.00 -14.71
C GLN A 88 -9.95 6.69 -13.94
N CYS A 89 -10.55 5.60 -14.42
CA CYS A 89 -10.25 4.28 -13.89
C CYS A 89 -8.86 3.83 -14.31
N ALA A 90 -8.04 3.39 -13.35
CA ALA A 90 -6.76 2.78 -13.62
C ALA A 90 -6.79 1.30 -13.26
N GLN A 91 -6.38 0.44 -14.18
CA GLN A 91 -6.12 -0.97 -13.88
C GLN A 91 -4.71 -1.10 -13.32
N GLN A 92 -4.60 -1.59 -12.10
CA GLN A 92 -3.32 -1.71 -11.40
C GLN A 92 -2.95 -3.18 -11.25
N THR A 93 -1.69 -3.48 -11.48
CA THR A 93 -1.14 -4.82 -11.32
C THR A 93 0.01 -4.80 -10.34
N ILE A 94 -0.08 -5.62 -9.31
CA ILE A 94 1.03 -5.87 -8.38
C ILE A 94 1.73 -7.15 -8.81
N PHE A 95 2.99 -7.02 -9.20
CA PHE A 95 3.79 -8.15 -9.60
C PHE A 95 4.41 -8.85 -8.39
N HIS A 96 4.39 -10.16 -8.37
CA HIS A 96 5.11 -11.00 -7.40
C HIS A 96 5.66 -12.28 -8.05
N ASP A 97 6.14 -12.12 -9.28
CA ASP A 97 6.87 -13.15 -10.03
C ASP A 97 8.38 -13.14 -9.67
N PRO A 98 9.16 -14.13 -10.12
CA PRO A 98 10.59 -14.23 -9.79
C PRO A 98 11.44 -13.03 -10.22
N THR A 99 11.03 -12.29 -11.26
CA THR A 99 11.75 -11.12 -11.76
C THR A 99 11.32 -9.82 -11.12
N ARG A 100 10.11 -9.78 -10.54
CA ARG A 100 9.49 -8.63 -9.88
C ARG A 100 8.86 -9.06 -8.54
N PRO A 101 9.68 -9.47 -7.57
CA PRO A 101 9.22 -10.09 -6.32
C PRO A 101 8.73 -9.02 -5.33
N SER A 102 7.46 -8.62 -5.42
CA SER A 102 6.86 -7.79 -4.38
C SER A 102 6.86 -8.54 -3.05
N HIS A 103 7.37 -7.91 -2.02
CA HIS A 103 7.52 -8.53 -0.70
C HIS A 103 7.41 -7.49 0.42
N ILE A 104 7.23 -7.97 1.63
CA ILE A 104 7.26 -7.18 2.86
C ILE A 104 8.42 -7.68 3.73
N VAL A 105 9.13 -6.75 4.35
CA VAL A 105 10.17 -7.05 5.34
C VAL A 105 9.63 -6.68 6.71
N LEU A 106 9.55 -7.66 7.60
CA LEU A 106 9.06 -7.49 8.96
C LEU A 106 10.16 -7.84 9.97
N PRO A 107 10.50 -6.95 10.92
CA PRO A 107 11.31 -7.31 12.07
C PRO A 107 10.47 -8.20 13.00
N ILE A 108 10.99 -9.38 13.33
CA ILE A 108 10.30 -10.34 14.21
C ILE A 108 11.12 -10.54 15.47
N ILE A 109 10.48 -10.36 16.62
CA ILE A 109 11.04 -10.71 17.92
C ILE A 109 10.38 -12.02 18.35
N LYS A 110 11.18 -13.04 18.64
CA LYS A 110 10.67 -14.25 19.31
C LYS A 110 10.53 -13.95 20.79
N LEU A 111 9.36 -14.24 21.30
CA LEU A 111 9.13 -14.23 22.75
C LEU A 111 9.42 -15.65 23.26
N ASP A 112 10.30 -15.75 24.23
CA ASP A 112 10.63 -17.00 24.92
C ASP A 112 9.50 -17.44 25.84
#